data_42f08d52208be6a9607396c889a75768
#
_entry.id   42f08d52208be6a9607396c889a75768
#
_cell.length_a   1.000
_cell.length_b   1.000
_cell.length_c   1.000
_cell.angle_alpha   90.00
_cell.angle_beta   90.00
_cell.angle_gamma   90.00
#
_symmetry.space_group_name_H-M   'P 1'
#
loop_
_entity.id
_entity.type
_entity.pdbx_description
1 polymer ?
#
loop_
_entity_poly.entity_id
_entity_poly.type
_entity_poly.pdbx_seq_one_letter_code
_entity_poly.pdbx_strand_id
1 'polypeptide(L)'
;MPQIKLSRRAQKDLPRLYNFLAQWDEDVAQRGIETILTAFETLSMPEIGSPVPEHKGLRKLVIEFGNSGYAALSRYHKKTDSIIVLAIKHQKEKDYK
;
A
#
# COMPACT_ATOMS: atom_id res chain seq x y z
N MET A 1 -6.66 18.35 -3.28
CA MET A 1 -6.36 16.97 -2.83
C MET A 1 -4.99 16.56 -3.34
N PRO A 2 -4.19 15.91 -2.49
CA PRO A 2 -2.88 15.45 -2.95
C PRO A 2 -3.01 14.39 -4.05
N GLN A 3 -2.03 14.39 -4.95
CA GLN A 3 -1.90 13.32 -5.93
C GLN A 3 -1.33 12.08 -5.27
N ILE A 4 -1.83 10.91 -5.67
CA ILE A 4 -1.29 9.64 -5.21
C ILE A 4 -0.34 9.11 -6.28
N LYS A 5 0.90 8.84 -5.91
CA LYS A 5 1.92 8.29 -6.80
C LYS A 5 2.49 7.02 -6.23
N LEU A 6 2.85 6.08 -7.09
CA LEU A 6 3.51 4.84 -6.67
C LEU A 6 4.98 4.91 -7.04
N SER A 7 5.86 4.59 -6.07
CA SER A 7 7.29 4.44 -6.34
C SER A 7 7.50 3.24 -7.26
N ARG A 8 8.71 3.12 -7.81
CA ARG A 8 9.07 1.95 -8.62
C ARG A 8 8.87 0.66 -7.83
N ARG A 9 9.29 0.67 -6.57
CA ARG A 9 9.13 -0.48 -5.70
C ARG A 9 7.65 -0.84 -5.51
N ALA A 10 6.81 0.16 -5.21
CA ALA A 10 5.38 -0.09 -5.04
C ALA A 10 4.74 -0.65 -6.32
N GLN A 11 5.15 -0.13 -7.48
CA GLN A 11 4.66 -0.65 -8.76
C GLN A 11 5.04 -2.11 -8.99
N LYS A 12 6.20 -2.52 -8.50
CA LYS A 12 6.64 -3.92 -8.58
C LYS A 12 5.98 -4.80 -7.53
N ASP A 13 5.61 -4.20 -6.40
CA ASP A 13 4.94 -4.93 -5.33
C ASP A 13 3.55 -5.43 -5.75
N LEU A 14 2.86 -4.69 -6.61
CA LEU A 14 1.51 -5.09 -7.03
C LEU A 14 1.49 -6.45 -7.73
N PRO A 15 2.28 -6.70 -8.79
CA PRO A 15 2.29 -8.03 -9.40
C PRO A 15 2.85 -9.11 -8.47
N ARG A 16 3.80 -8.76 -7.60
CA ARG A 16 4.30 -9.70 -6.60
C ARG A 16 3.19 -10.14 -5.66
N LEU A 17 2.38 -9.21 -5.18
CA LEU A 17 1.25 -9.50 -4.30
C LEU A 17 0.15 -10.29 -5.02
N TYR A 18 -0.11 -9.95 -6.28
CA TYR A 18 -1.03 -10.73 -7.09
C TYR A 18 -0.57 -12.19 -7.16
N ASN A 19 0.68 -12.42 -7.52
CA ASN A 19 1.24 -13.76 -7.65
C ASN A 19 1.24 -14.52 -6.32
N PHE A 20 1.48 -13.80 -5.22
CA PHE A 20 1.45 -14.41 -3.88
C PHE A 20 0.09 -15.01 -3.56
N LEU A 21 -0.99 -14.31 -3.89
CA LEU A 21 -2.35 -14.82 -3.65
C LEU A 21 -2.83 -15.77 -4.75
N ALA A 22 -2.41 -15.55 -5.99
CA ALA A 22 -2.86 -16.34 -7.13
C ALA A 22 -2.42 -17.81 -7.05
N GLN A 23 -1.38 -18.10 -6.26
CA GLN A 23 -1.00 -19.49 -6.05
C GLN A 23 -2.09 -20.31 -5.34
N TRP A 24 -3.00 -19.64 -4.66
CA TRP A 24 -4.16 -20.28 -4.03
C TRP A 24 -5.44 -20.06 -4.81
N ASP A 25 -5.69 -18.84 -5.28
CA ASP A 25 -6.94 -18.47 -5.96
C ASP A 25 -6.75 -17.16 -6.73
N GLU A 26 -6.90 -17.23 -8.06
CA GLU A 26 -6.74 -16.05 -8.91
C GLU A 26 -7.83 -14.99 -8.68
N ASP A 27 -9.05 -15.41 -8.39
CA ASP A 27 -10.14 -14.46 -8.11
C ASP A 27 -9.87 -13.69 -6.84
N VAL A 28 -9.35 -14.35 -5.82
CA VAL A 28 -8.95 -13.70 -4.56
C VAL A 28 -7.81 -12.71 -4.83
N ALA A 29 -6.84 -13.13 -5.65
CA ALA A 29 -5.72 -12.25 -6.01
C ALA A 29 -6.20 -10.98 -6.71
N GLN A 30 -7.12 -11.12 -7.65
CA GLN A 30 -7.69 -9.98 -8.38
C GLN A 30 -8.41 -9.03 -7.42
N ARG A 31 -9.25 -9.56 -6.54
CA ARG A 31 -9.98 -8.75 -5.56
C ARG A 31 -9.04 -8.07 -4.56
N GLY A 32 -7.94 -8.73 -4.22
CA GLY A 32 -6.93 -8.15 -3.34
C GLY A 32 -6.29 -6.91 -3.94
N ILE A 33 -5.90 -6.99 -5.21
CA ILE A 33 -5.32 -5.84 -5.92
C ILE A 33 -6.33 -4.70 -6.03
N GLU A 34 -7.58 -5.02 -6.37
CA GLU A 34 -8.64 -4.01 -6.45
C GLU A 34 -8.86 -3.32 -5.10
N THR A 35 -8.79 -4.07 -4.01
CA THR A 35 -8.94 -3.54 -2.66
C THR A 35 -7.81 -2.55 -2.35
N ILE A 36 -6.57 -2.88 -2.73
CA ILE A 36 -5.42 -1.99 -2.53
C ILE A 36 -5.62 -0.69 -3.30
N LEU A 37 -5.99 -0.79 -4.57
CA LEU A 37 -6.15 0.40 -5.42
C LEU A 37 -7.30 1.27 -4.93
N THR A 38 -8.40 0.68 -4.50
CA THR A 38 -9.53 1.41 -3.92
C THR A 38 -9.11 2.14 -2.64
N ALA A 39 -8.32 1.48 -1.79
CA ALA A 39 -7.82 2.11 -0.56
C ALA A 39 -6.96 3.34 -0.89
N PHE A 40 -6.14 3.26 -1.93
CA PHE A 40 -5.33 4.42 -2.33
C PHE A 40 -6.18 5.59 -2.81
N GLU A 41 -7.30 5.31 -3.45
CA GLU A 41 -8.23 6.37 -3.87
C GLU A 41 -8.82 7.14 -2.69
N THR A 42 -8.85 6.54 -1.51
CA THR A 42 -9.38 7.20 -0.32
C THR A 42 -8.34 8.04 0.41
N LEU A 43 -7.08 8.01 -0.03
CA LEU A 43 -6.01 8.81 0.56
C LEU A 43 -6.17 10.28 0.12
N SER A 44 -6.98 11.02 0.87
CA SER A 44 -7.26 12.42 0.55
C SER A 44 -6.48 13.40 1.41
N MET A 45 -5.82 12.93 2.46
CA MET A 45 -5.06 13.77 3.39
C MET A 45 -3.74 13.10 3.76
N PRO A 46 -2.67 13.92 3.95
CA PRO A 46 -1.35 13.36 4.31
C PRO A 46 -1.33 12.61 5.63
N GLU A 47 -2.28 12.88 6.52
CA GLU A 47 -2.33 12.31 7.86
C GLU A 47 -2.97 10.93 7.93
N ILE A 48 -3.52 10.42 6.81
CA ILE A 48 -4.14 9.10 6.81
C ILE A 48 -3.08 8.02 7.04
N GLY A 49 -3.40 7.08 7.92
CA GLY A 49 -2.47 6.07 8.37
C GLY A 49 -1.80 6.46 9.67
N SER A 50 -0.94 5.60 10.18
CA SER A 50 -0.23 5.79 11.44
C SER A 50 1.22 6.19 11.19
N PRO A 51 1.78 7.11 11.97
CA PRO A 51 3.20 7.43 11.82
C PRO A 51 4.06 6.23 12.15
N VAL A 52 5.19 6.10 11.45
CA VAL A 52 6.18 5.05 11.70
C VAL A 52 7.20 5.62 12.69
N PRO A 53 7.29 5.08 13.93
CA PRO A 53 8.09 5.71 14.98
C PRO A 53 9.57 5.89 14.63
N GLU A 54 10.14 4.94 13.90
CA GLU A 54 11.56 4.93 13.59
C GLU A 54 11.92 5.74 12.35
N HIS A 55 10.92 6.21 11.59
CA HIS A 55 11.14 6.88 10.30
C HIS A 55 10.26 8.12 10.20
N LYS A 56 10.85 9.27 10.47
CA LYS A 56 10.13 10.54 10.35
C LYS A 56 9.55 10.73 8.95
N GLY A 57 8.30 11.18 8.92
CA GLY A 57 7.63 11.48 7.66
C GLY A 57 7.02 10.28 6.95
N LEU A 58 7.28 9.06 7.46
CA LEU A 58 6.62 7.88 6.90
C LEU A 58 5.33 7.58 7.63
N ARG A 59 4.35 7.09 6.87
CA ARG A 59 3.09 6.62 7.42
C ARG A 59 2.80 5.23 6.94
N LYS A 60 2.11 4.46 7.77
CA LYS A 60 1.71 3.10 7.47
C LYS A 60 0.19 3.06 7.36
N LEU A 61 -0.30 2.65 6.21
CA LEU A 61 -1.73 2.43 5.98
C LEU A 61 -2.00 0.93 6.02
N VAL A 62 -2.90 0.50 6.90
CA VAL A 62 -3.35 -0.90 6.95
C VAL A 62 -4.61 -1.02 6.12
N ILE A 63 -4.62 -1.99 5.21
CA ILE A 63 -5.73 -2.25 4.29
C ILE A 63 -6.28 -3.63 4.62
N GLU A 64 -7.50 -3.69 5.12
CA GLU A 64 -8.12 -4.97 5.48
C GLU A 64 -8.61 -5.71 4.23
N PHE A 65 -8.40 -7.01 4.21
CA PHE A 65 -8.86 -7.88 3.14
C PHE A 65 -9.02 -9.31 3.68
N GLY A 66 -10.27 -9.77 3.79
CA GLY A 66 -10.56 -11.09 4.35
C GLY A 66 -10.10 -11.19 5.81
N ASN A 67 -9.43 -12.28 6.15
CA ASN A 67 -8.89 -12.51 7.48
C ASN A 67 -7.49 -11.93 7.70
N SER A 68 -6.96 -11.24 6.70
CA SER A 68 -5.65 -10.62 6.76
C SER A 68 -5.73 -9.27 6.05
N GLY A 69 -4.68 -8.84 5.39
CA GLY A 69 -4.71 -7.58 4.69
C GLY A 69 -3.33 -7.18 4.21
N TYR A 70 -3.20 -5.92 3.89
CA TYR A 70 -1.98 -5.35 3.35
C TYR A 70 -1.52 -4.20 4.22
N ALA A 71 -0.25 -3.86 4.12
CA ALA A 71 0.28 -2.66 4.73
C ALA A 71 1.06 -1.90 3.66
N ALA A 72 0.80 -0.60 3.57
CA ALA A 72 1.48 0.27 2.63
C ALA A 72 2.24 1.35 3.39
N LEU A 73 3.46 1.63 2.98
CA LEU A 73 4.25 2.75 3.49
C LEU A 73 4.11 3.91 2.53
N SER A 74 3.88 5.10 3.07
CA SER A 74 3.73 6.30 2.26
C SER A 74 4.48 7.47 2.86
N ARG A 75 4.74 8.47 2.02
CA ARG A 75 5.37 9.73 2.42
C ARG A 75 4.70 10.87 1.68
N TYR A 76 4.39 11.95 2.39
CA TYR A 76 3.84 13.14 1.79
C TYR A 76 4.96 14.08 1.37
N HIS A 77 4.91 14.54 0.11
CA HIS A 77 5.82 15.56 -0.42
C HIS A 77 5.07 16.88 -0.50
N LYS A 78 5.41 17.77 0.42
CA LYS A 78 4.74 19.05 0.57
C LYS A 78 4.87 19.94 -0.67
N LYS A 79 6.06 19.97 -1.28
CA LYS A 79 6.32 20.82 -2.46
C LYS A 79 5.44 20.50 -3.65
N THR A 80 5.15 19.24 -3.85
CA THR A 80 4.36 18.77 -5.01
C THR A 80 2.93 18.40 -4.62
N ASP A 81 2.59 18.52 -3.33
CA ASP A 81 1.31 18.06 -2.79
C ASP A 81 1.00 16.63 -3.27
N SER A 82 1.93 15.73 -3.01
CA SER A 82 1.84 14.34 -3.44
C SER A 82 2.05 13.38 -2.30
N ILE A 83 1.26 12.30 -2.28
CA ILE A 83 1.49 11.17 -1.39
C ILE A 83 2.15 10.09 -2.23
N ILE A 84 3.36 9.70 -1.85
CA ILE A 84 4.12 8.66 -2.55
C ILE A 84 3.98 7.36 -1.77
N VAL A 85 3.40 6.33 -2.39
CA VAL A 85 3.38 5.00 -1.81
C VAL A 85 4.72 4.35 -2.12
N LEU A 86 5.49 4.04 -1.07
CA LEU A 86 6.86 3.58 -1.19
C LEU A 86 6.97 2.07 -1.30
N ALA A 87 6.12 1.33 -0.60
CA ALA A 87 6.16 -0.12 -0.59
C ALA A 87 4.81 -0.67 -0.11
N ILE A 88 4.49 -1.87 -0.55
CA ILE A 88 3.25 -2.56 -0.16
C ILE A 88 3.61 -4.00 0.17
N LYS A 89 3.06 -4.53 1.25
CA LYS A 89 3.23 -5.95 1.58
C LYS A 89 1.92 -6.55 2.05
N HIS A 90 1.80 -7.88 1.95
CA HIS A 90 0.73 -8.65 2.59
C HIS A 90 1.12 -8.91 4.04
N GLN A 91 0.15 -8.92 4.94
CA GLN A 91 0.43 -9.12 6.37
C GLN A 91 1.10 -10.46 6.69
N LYS A 92 0.90 -11.46 5.84
CA LYS A 92 1.54 -12.77 6.00
C LYS A 92 2.97 -12.83 5.49
N GLU A 93 3.42 -11.82 4.77
CA GLU A 93 4.82 -11.70 4.39
C GLU A 93 5.63 -11.19 5.58
N LYS A 94 6.86 -11.68 5.73
CA LYS A 94 7.67 -11.31 6.89
C LYS A 94 8.06 -9.83 6.89
N ASP A 95 8.58 -9.36 5.77
CA ASP A 95 9.10 -7.99 5.67
C ASP A 95 8.84 -7.41 4.29
N TYR A 96 9.02 -6.11 4.16
CA TYR A 96 9.01 -5.43 2.86
C TYR A 96 10.24 -5.89 2.07
N LYS A 97 10.00 -6.36 0.86
CA LYS A 97 11.07 -6.90 0.01
C LYS A 97 11.59 -5.89 -0.99
#